data_8f7ad9bc054e373381747520ed22f070
#
_entry.id   8f7ad9bc054e373381747520ed22f070
#
_cell.length_a   1.000
_cell.length_b   1.000
_cell.length_c   1.000
_cell.angle_alpha   90.00
_cell.angle_beta   90.00
_cell.angle_gamma   90.00
#
_symmetry.space_group_name_H-M   'P 1'
#
loop_
_entity.id
_entity.type
_entity.pdbx_description
1 polymer ?
#
loop_
_entity_poly.entity_id
_entity_poly.type
_entity_poly.pdbx_seq_one_letter_code
_entity_poly.pdbx_strand_id
1 'polypeptide(L)'
;MLILSLLLSANAQKKDKMLSGVIIDEYETRINEACISDSKGALLDITNSDGVFQIPLTQEYNITISHPRFKKATVPLDPKNFELIDGKYYAMFVLDKKTINPVDYQDTTKRKEYVVDYKVSKYGIFMIKTDGVRSKLQQISYRNKVLASLSIDFKFDRVFIDALDGIHVYSNDSSYHVYSDGTNLVLAEGHDAQYFKSHIMSLAAVTDSIAVSYLKYYYGQSIDYIRTNFNTKNQDILCTIDSETAKYEGSSAIGELSEARQLWRRLGYDVYSTRTSTHDNSKMKLFYKDLLTAKEVYASIINIDNNLYVFDFPSDFIIKYNNIGTFISNTEIAFHLTHGRASKYYENPFDNNIIYDAAKKECWAQFRENGKVILKKIDLNKGKIIGEYTIEKHDNPLNIQIHNGIVYYLYFENGANEYEKRYFYAEMIK
;
A
#
# COMPACT_ATOMS: atom_id res chain seq x y z
N MET A 1 65.61 27.70 -26.79
CA MET A 1 64.54 26.88 -27.33
C MET A 1 64.23 25.77 -26.34
N LEU A 2 63.35 26.03 -25.38
CA LEU A 2 62.97 25.12 -24.30
C LEU A 2 61.65 24.46 -24.73
N ILE A 3 61.68 23.13 -24.90
CA ILE A 3 60.49 22.31 -25.16
C ILE A 3 59.92 21.92 -23.78
N LEU A 4 58.77 22.50 -23.47
CA LEU A 4 57.98 22.20 -22.30
C LEU A 4 57.10 20.96 -22.62
N SER A 5 57.45 19.78 -22.12
CA SER A 5 56.65 18.57 -22.24
C SER A 5 55.53 18.63 -21.17
N LEU A 6 54.33 18.92 -21.62
CA LEU A 6 53.10 18.75 -20.83
C LEU A 6 52.79 17.26 -20.67
N LEU A 7 53.10 16.72 -19.50
CA LEU A 7 52.58 15.43 -19.06
C LEU A 7 51.11 15.64 -18.65
N LEU A 8 50.20 15.33 -19.55
CA LEU A 8 48.81 15.12 -19.28
C LEU A 8 48.71 13.78 -18.55
N SER A 9 48.67 13.83 -17.24
CA SER A 9 48.26 12.69 -16.41
C SER A 9 46.76 12.49 -16.62
N ALA A 10 46.40 11.59 -17.53
CA ALA A 10 45.04 11.07 -17.63
C ALA A 10 44.74 10.30 -16.33
N ASN A 11 44.13 10.96 -15.37
CA ASN A 11 43.40 10.29 -14.30
C ASN A 11 42.24 9.53 -14.94
N ALA A 12 42.49 8.29 -15.38
CA ALA A 12 41.43 7.36 -15.68
C ALA A 12 40.64 7.15 -14.36
N GLN A 13 39.54 7.84 -14.21
CA GLN A 13 38.57 7.56 -13.16
C GLN A 13 38.20 6.08 -13.30
N LYS A 14 38.69 5.28 -12.38
CA LYS A 14 38.34 3.87 -12.28
C LYS A 14 36.82 3.83 -12.01
N LYS A 15 36.06 3.56 -13.07
CA LYS A 15 34.60 3.47 -12.97
C LYS A 15 34.30 2.36 -12.00
N ASP A 16 33.80 2.70 -10.81
CA ASP A 16 33.51 1.71 -9.78
C ASP A 16 32.48 0.71 -10.37
N LYS A 17 32.84 -0.57 -10.29
CA LYS A 17 31.96 -1.64 -10.70
C LYS A 17 30.78 -1.67 -9.73
N MET A 18 29.58 -1.72 -10.27
CA MET A 18 28.35 -1.79 -9.46
C MET A 18 27.74 -3.18 -9.57
N LEU A 19 27.32 -3.72 -8.43
CA LEU A 19 26.47 -4.90 -8.34
C LEU A 19 25.03 -4.46 -8.14
N SER A 20 24.15 -4.86 -9.03
CA SER A 20 22.70 -4.73 -8.89
C SER A 20 22.15 -6.11 -8.51
N GLY A 21 21.52 -6.22 -7.35
CA GLY A 21 20.99 -7.49 -6.85
C GLY A 21 19.49 -7.43 -6.61
N VAL A 22 18.87 -8.62 -6.65
CA VAL A 22 17.47 -8.83 -6.26
C VAL A 22 17.45 -9.84 -5.12
N ILE A 23 16.67 -9.55 -4.08
CA ILE A 23 16.45 -10.47 -2.97
C ILE A 23 15.05 -11.04 -3.06
N ILE A 24 14.96 -12.38 -3.03
CA ILE A 24 13.70 -13.13 -3.11
C ILE A 24 13.62 -14.16 -1.98
N ASP A 25 12.42 -14.69 -1.73
CA ASP A 25 12.23 -15.86 -0.88
C ASP A 25 12.22 -17.18 -1.71
N GLU A 26 12.02 -18.30 -1.06
CA GLU A 26 11.94 -19.64 -1.67
C GLU A 26 10.78 -19.80 -2.67
N TYR A 27 9.82 -18.88 -2.66
CA TYR A 27 8.67 -18.83 -3.58
C TYR A 27 8.84 -17.77 -4.67
N GLU A 28 10.07 -17.26 -4.85
CA GLU A 28 10.40 -16.19 -5.80
C GLU A 28 9.72 -14.84 -5.48
N THR A 29 9.15 -14.69 -4.26
CA THR A 29 8.56 -13.43 -3.82
C THR A 29 9.67 -12.44 -3.48
N ARG A 30 9.58 -11.22 -3.98
CA ARG A 30 10.56 -10.17 -3.76
C ARG A 30 10.50 -9.65 -2.34
N ILE A 31 11.67 -9.47 -1.73
CA ILE A 31 11.80 -9.02 -0.34
C ILE A 31 12.20 -7.55 -0.34
N ASN A 32 11.27 -6.67 0.06
CA ASN A 32 11.54 -5.26 0.31
C ASN A 32 12.19 -5.06 1.69
N GLU A 33 12.85 -3.92 1.89
CA GLU A 33 13.44 -3.50 3.18
C GLU A 33 14.48 -4.46 3.76
N ALA A 34 15.06 -5.32 2.94
CA ALA A 34 16.22 -6.11 3.36
C ALA A 34 17.46 -5.21 3.41
N CYS A 35 18.12 -5.18 4.57
CA CYS A 35 19.34 -4.41 4.77
C CYS A 35 20.56 -5.19 4.26
N ILE A 36 21.36 -4.54 3.43
CA ILE A 36 22.65 -5.05 2.95
C ILE A 36 23.77 -4.29 3.68
N SER A 37 24.61 -5.01 4.39
CA SER A 37 25.75 -4.44 5.13
C SER A 37 27.06 -5.11 4.77
N ASP A 38 28.15 -4.41 4.97
CA ASP A 38 29.49 -4.96 4.81
C ASP A 38 29.87 -5.91 5.97
N SER A 39 31.07 -6.49 5.91
CA SER A 39 31.61 -7.37 6.96
C SER A 39 31.81 -6.69 8.31
N LYS A 40 31.84 -5.36 8.35
CA LYS A 40 31.97 -4.55 9.56
C LYS A 40 30.62 -4.08 10.11
N GLY A 41 29.53 -4.39 9.41
CA GLY A 41 28.17 -4.01 9.78
C GLY A 41 27.75 -2.62 9.28
N ALA A 42 28.55 -1.95 8.44
CA ALA A 42 28.16 -0.69 7.83
C ALA A 42 27.09 -0.94 6.75
N LEU A 43 26.00 -0.19 6.80
CA LEU A 43 24.93 -0.29 5.82
C LEU A 43 25.41 0.16 4.45
N LEU A 44 25.25 -0.68 3.45
CA LEU A 44 25.58 -0.41 2.05
C LEU A 44 24.35 0.02 1.24
N ASP A 45 23.20 -0.67 1.46
CA ASP A 45 21.93 -0.37 0.78
C ASP A 45 20.76 -1.08 1.47
N ILE A 46 19.55 -0.72 1.09
CA ILE A 46 18.29 -1.36 1.51
C ILE A 46 17.48 -1.67 0.26
N THR A 47 16.89 -2.88 0.17
CA THR A 47 16.06 -3.24 -0.98
C THR A 47 14.80 -2.37 -1.05
N ASN A 48 14.48 -1.94 -2.27
CA ASN A 48 13.25 -1.21 -2.57
C ASN A 48 12.02 -2.18 -2.62
N SER A 49 10.84 -1.65 -2.98
CA SER A 49 9.60 -2.42 -3.15
C SER A 49 9.73 -3.62 -4.11
N ASP A 50 10.66 -3.56 -5.05
CA ASP A 50 10.95 -4.62 -6.02
C ASP A 50 12.01 -5.59 -5.55
N GLY A 51 12.43 -5.51 -4.29
CA GLY A 51 13.50 -6.32 -3.73
C GLY A 51 14.89 -6.02 -4.33
N VAL A 52 15.06 -4.90 -5.03
CA VAL A 52 16.29 -4.52 -5.73
C VAL A 52 17.18 -3.65 -4.84
N PHE A 53 18.49 -3.92 -4.89
CA PHE A 53 19.52 -3.07 -4.29
C PHE A 53 20.68 -2.82 -5.26
N GLN A 54 21.51 -1.81 -4.97
CA GLN A 54 22.71 -1.49 -5.74
C GLN A 54 23.86 -1.12 -4.82
N ILE A 55 24.97 -1.84 -4.91
CA ILE A 55 26.17 -1.59 -4.11
C ILE A 55 27.42 -1.52 -4.98
N PRO A 56 28.44 -0.75 -4.57
CA PRO A 56 29.74 -0.74 -5.25
C PRO A 56 30.47 -2.07 -5.06
N LEU A 57 31.00 -2.62 -6.16
CA LEU A 57 31.78 -3.85 -6.17
C LEU A 57 33.27 -3.49 -6.23
N THR A 58 33.84 -2.98 -5.13
CA THR A 58 35.19 -2.44 -5.12
C THR A 58 36.29 -3.44 -4.81
N GLN A 59 35.99 -4.49 -4.04
CA GLN A 59 36.92 -5.57 -3.65
C GLN A 59 36.15 -6.84 -3.31
N GLU A 60 36.83 -7.98 -3.23
CA GLU A 60 36.26 -9.21 -2.69
C GLU A 60 35.98 -9.04 -1.19
N TYR A 61 34.74 -8.97 -0.81
CA TYR A 61 34.31 -8.91 0.58
C TYR A 61 32.97 -9.62 0.76
N ASN A 62 32.67 -9.99 1.97
CA ASN A 62 31.36 -10.57 2.29
C ASN A 62 30.36 -9.48 2.58
N ILE A 63 29.16 -9.60 2.02
CA ILE A 63 28.01 -8.83 2.46
C ILE A 63 27.14 -9.68 3.38
N THR A 64 26.47 -9.01 4.26
CA THR A 64 25.42 -9.58 5.09
C THR A 64 24.09 -9.03 4.67
N ILE A 65 23.16 -9.93 4.32
CA ILE A 65 21.78 -9.60 4.03
C ILE A 65 20.94 -9.97 5.25
N SER A 66 20.20 -9.02 5.78
CA SER A 66 19.36 -9.21 6.96
C SER A 66 17.97 -8.63 6.75
N HIS A 67 16.96 -9.37 7.23
CA HIS A 67 15.58 -8.93 7.22
C HIS A 67 14.86 -9.56 8.42
N PRO A 68 13.87 -8.87 9.04
CA PRO A 68 13.20 -9.37 10.25
C PRO A 68 12.57 -10.76 10.10
N ARG A 69 12.03 -11.09 8.94
CA ARG A 69 11.30 -12.36 8.67
C ARG A 69 12.18 -13.50 8.15
N PHE A 70 13.41 -13.20 7.76
CA PHE A 70 14.27 -14.16 7.07
C PHE A 70 15.55 -14.43 7.86
N LYS A 71 16.14 -15.59 7.64
CA LYS A 71 17.45 -15.91 8.20
C LYS A 71 18.49 -14.96 7.62
N LYS A 72 19.38 -14.49 8.49
CA LYS A 72 20.54 -13.68 8.07
C LYS A 72 21.42 -14.52 7.15
N ALA A 73 21.75 -13.99 5.97
CA ALA A 73 22.65 -14.62 5.03
C ALA A 73 23.94 -13.81 4.91
N THR A 74 25.06 -14.51 4.88
CA THR A 74 26.36 -13.89 4.56
C THR A 74 26.84 -14.45 3.24
N VAL A 75 27.08 -13.58 2.27
CA VAL A 75 27.38 -13.95 0.90
C VAL A 75 28.72 -13.35 0.47
N PRO A 76 29.67 -14.16 -0.05
CA PRO A 76 30.91 -13.64 -0.60
C PRO A 76 30.64 -12.96 -1.94
N LEU A 77 31.13 -11.74 -2.11
CA LEU A 77 31.07 -11.00 -3.36
C LEU A 77 32.29 -11.34 -4.25
N ASP A 78 32.25 -12.48 -4.91
CA ASP A 78 33.21 -12.80 -5.97
C ASP A 78 32.59 -12.43 -7.33
N PRO A 79 33.17 -11.48 -8.08
CA PRO A 79 32.66 -11.09 -9.41
C PRO A 79 32.49 -12.22 -10.40
N LYS A 80 33.19 -13.35 -10.21
CA LYS A 80 33.08 -14.54 -11.08
C LYS A 80 31.75 -15.26 -10.92
N ASN A 81 31.06 -15.04 -9.82
CA ASN A 81 29.77 -15.66 -9.51
C ASN A 81 28.58 -14.81 -9.97
N PHE A 82 28.84 -13.67 -10.62
CA PHE A 82 27.78 -12.74 -11.02
C PHE A 82 27.72 -12.62 -12.54
N GLU A 83 26.51 -12.43 -13.03
CA GLU A 83 26.27 -12.21 -14.45
C GLU A 83 26.67 -10.78 -14.83
N LEU A 84 27.49 -10.61 -15.86
CA LEU A 84 27.92 -9.30 -16.35
C LEU A 84 27.12 -8.92 -17.59
N ILE A 85 26.26 -7.90 -17.46
CA ILE A 85 25.40 -7.38 -18.52
C ILE A 85 25.64 -5.87 -18.66
N ASP A 86 25.99 -5.39 -19.85
CA ASP A 86 26.23 -3.97 -20.14
C ASP A 86 27.20 -3.29 -19.15
N GLY A 87 28.23 -4.00 -18.68
CA GLY A 87 29.22 -3.49 -17.75
C GLY A 87 28.77 -3.38 -16.29
N LYS A 88 27.60 -3.92 -15.94
CA LYS A 88 27.09 -4.04 -14.58
C LYS A 88 26.99 -5.50 -14.17
N TYR A 89 27.27 -5.79 -12.92
CA TYR A 89 27.09 -7.12 -12.34
C TYR A 89 25.66 -7.29 -11.82
N TYR A 90 25.09 -8.48 -12.04
CA TYR A 90 23.76 -8.84 -11.57
C TYR A 90 23.80 -10.11 -10.74
N ALA A 91 23.03 -10.11 -9.64
CA ALA A 91 22.90 -11.27 -8.77
C ALA A 91 21.47 -11.41 -8.23
N MET A 92 21.10 -12.64 -7.92
CA MET A 92 19.86 -12.96 -7.23
C MET A 92 20.20 -13.73 -5.96
N PHE A 93 19.65 -13.27 -4.83
CA PHE A 93 19.87 -13.88 -3.53
C PHE A 93 18.55 -14.40 -2.98
N VAL A 94 18.55 -15.67 -2.56
CA VAL A 94 17.38 -16.30 -1.93
C VAL A 94 17.59 -16.30 -0.42
N LEU A 95 16.61 -15.82 0.34
CA LEU A 95 16.60 -15.88 1.79
C LEU A 95 15.59 -16.90 2.28
N ASP A 96 16.05 -17.79 3.18
CA ASP A 96 15.18 -18.70 3.90
C ASP A 96 14.35 -17.97 4.96
N LYS A 97 13.08 -18.33 5.09
CA LYS A 97 12.26 -17.86 6.21
C LYS A 97 12.83 -18.29 7.56
N LYS A 98 12.76 -17.43 8.55
CA LYS A 98 13.06 -17.83 9.93
C LYS A 98 12.03 -18.87 10.38
N THR A 99 12.47 -20.07 10.59
CA THR A 99 11.66 -21.09 11.31
C THR A 99 11.70 -20.70 12.80
N ILE A 100 10.56 -20.30 13.33
CA ILE A 100 10.44 -20.14 14.81
C ILE A 100 10.40 -21.55 15.37
N ASN A 101 11.49 -21.95 16.00
CA ASN A 101 11.54 -23.25 16.70
C ASN A 101 10.51 -23.25 17.82
N PRO A 102 9.62 -24.25 17.89
CA PRO A 102 8.62 -24.33 18.95
C PRO A 102 9.20 -24.59 20.36
N VAL A 103 10.50 -24.72 20.49
CA VAL A 103 11.17 -25.09 21.78
C VAL A 103 11.42 -23.89 22.70
N ASP A 104 11.27 -22.65 22.25
CA ASP A 104 11.44 -21.46 23.13
C ASP A 104 10.22 -21.14 24.01
N TYR A 105 9.32 -22.11 24.21
CA TYR A 105 8.07 -21.95 24.92
C TYR A 105 8.14 -22.03 26.45
N GLN A 106 9.31 -21.94 27.07
CA GLN A 106 9.40 -22.01 28.53
C GLN A 106 9.58 -20.66 29.24
N ASP A 107 9.56 -19.54 28.51
CA ASP A 107 9.55 -18.23 29.15
C ASP A 107 8.12 -17.82 29.53
N THR A 108 7.83 -17.89 30.84
CA THR A 108 6.54 -17.55 31.46
C THR A 108 6.26 -16.04 31.48
N THR A 109 7.04 -15.21 30.82
CA THR A 109 6.73 -13.79 30.62
C THR A 109 5.53 -13.68 29.68
N LYS A 110 4.47 -13.03 30.14
CA LYS A 110 3.27 -12.73 29.31
C LYS A 110 3.74 -12.04 28.02
N ARG A 111 3.65 -12.75 26.91
CA ARG A 111 3.99 -12.18 25.59
C ARG A 111 3.13 -10.96 25.35
N LYS A 112 3.75 -9.84 25.04
CA LYS A 112 3.03 -8.61 24.72
C LYS A 112 2.29 -8.83 23.40
N GLU A 113 0.96 -8.75 23.44
CA GLU A 113 0.13 -8.85 22.25
C GLU A 113 0.28 -7.58 21.41
N TYR A 114 0.26 -7.74 20.10
CA TYR A 114 0.25 -6.64 19.15
C TYR A 114 -0.96 -6.72 18.22
N VAL A 115 -1.29 -5.63 17.57
CA VAL A 115 -2.46 -5.51 16.70
C VAL A 115 -2.05 -5.73 15.24
N VAL A 116 -2.70 -6.69 14.59
CA VAL A 116 -2.51 -6.97 13.16
C VAL A 116 -3.24 -5.93 12.32
N ASP A 117 -4.53 -5.74 12.62
CA ASP A 117 -5.39 -4.75 11.98
C ASP A 117 -6.59 -4.40 12.86
N TYR A 118 -7.26 -3.29 12.58
CA TYR A 118 -8.48 -2.89 13.27
C TYR A 118 -9.39 -2.03 12.38
N LYS A 119 -10.67 -1.97 12.76
CA LYS A 119 -11.65 -1.03 12.22
C LYS A 119 -12.51 -0.46 13.33
N VAL A 120 -12.85 0.82 13.19
CA VAL A 120 -13.80 1.53 14.06
C VAL A 120 -15.16 1.53 13.40
N SER A 121 -16.18 0.97 14.06
CA SER A 121 -17.55 0.88 13.59
C SER A 121 -18.51 1.57 14.58
N LYS A 122 -19.77 1.72 14.21
CA LYS A 122 -20.81 2.20 15.14
C LYS A 122 -21.07 1.27 16.33
N TYR A 123 -20.57 0.02 16.27
CA TYR A 123 -20.72 -0.99 17.34
C TYR A 123 -19.50 -1.08 18.26
N GLY A 124 -18.49 -0.25 18.07
CA GLY A 124 -17.21 -0.30 18.76
C GLY A 124 -16.05 -0.57 17.81
N ILE A 125 -14.94 -0.99 18.36
CA ILE A 125 -13.69 -1.22 17.61
C ILE A 125 -13.46 -2.71 17.51
N PHE A 126 -13.33 -3.21 16.29
CA PHE A 126 -12.97 -4.60 16.00
C PHE A 126 -11.49 -4.67 15.66
N MET A 127 -10.74 -5.55 16.32
CA MET A 127 -9.31 -5.69 16.09
C MET A 127 -8.85 -7.14 16.13
N ILE A 128 -7.89 -7.43 15.26
CA ILE A 128 -7.16 -8.70 15.27
C ILE A 128 -5.89 -8.49 16.08
N LYS A 129 -5.74 -9.26 17.16
CA LYS A 129 -4.53 -9.30 17.97
C LYS A 129 -3.83 -10.61 17.85
N THR A 130 -2.51 -10.59 18.00
CA THR A 130 -1.71 -11.82 18.04
C THR A 130 -0.54 -11.67 19.01
N ASP A 131 -0.10 -12.79 19.56
CA ASP A 131 1.15 -12.91 20.32
C ASP A 131 2.29 -13.55 19.48
N GLY A 132 2.03 -13.69 18.16
CA GLY A 132 2.91 -14.37 17.22
C GLY A 132 2.63 -15.86 17.04
N VAL A 133 1.79 -16.46 17.90
CA VAL A 133 1.42 -17.88 17.86
C VAL A 133 -0.07 -18.05 17.72
N ARG A 134 -0.83 -17.31 18.52
CA ARG A 134 -2.30 -17.36 18.55
C ARG A 134 -2.84 -16.01 18.13
N SER A 135 -3.90 -16.04 17.37
CA SER A 135 -4.63 -14.84 16.99
C SER A 135 -6.01 -14.84 17.62
N LYS A 136 -6.50 -13.66 17.91
CA LYS A 136 -7.85 -13.45 18.41
C LYS A 136 -8.48 -12.22 17.76
N LEU A 137 -9.77 -12.32 17.49
CA LEU A 137 -10.61 -11.18 17.14
C LEU A 137 -11.22 -10.64 18.43
N GLN A 138 -11.11 -9.33 18.64
CA GLN A 138 -11.70 -8.66 19.78
C GLN A 138 -12.61 -7.52 19.34
N GLN A 139 -13.76 -7.41 19.99
CA GLN A 139 -14.55 -6.19 19.98
C GLN A 139 -14.28 -5.43 21.27
N ILE A 140 -13.89 -4.17 21.16
CA ILE A 140 -13.68 -3.28 22.30
C ILE A 140 -14.57 -2.05 22.19
N SER A 141 -14.96 -1.50 23.33
CA SER A 141 -15.67 -0.23 23.39
C SER A 141 -14.74 0.93 23.03
N TYR A 142 -15.29 2.09 22.71
CA TYR A 142 -14.51 3.32 22.50
C TYR A 142 -13.72 3.80 23.74
N ARG A 143 -14.02 3.23 24.93
CA ARG A 143 -13.27 3.42 26.16
C ARG A 143 -12.22 2.33 26.42
N ASN A 144 -11.84 1.59 25.39
CA ASN A 144 -10.84 0.51 25.43
C ASN A 144 -11.19 -0.66 26.37
N LYS A 145 -12.48 -0.90 26.65
CA LYS A 145 -12.95 -2.06 27.42
C LYS A 145 -13.27 -3.20 26.44
N VAL A 146 -12.69 -4.39 26.66
CA VAL A 146 -13.05 -5.59 25.89
C VAL A 146 -14.51 -5.93 26.16
N LEU A 147 -15.30 -6.03 25.09
CA LEU A 147 -16.70 -6.43 25.10
C LEU A 147 -16.84 -7.92 24.80
N ALA A 148 -16.18 -8.37 23.72
CA ALA A 148 -16.19 -9.76 23.27
C ALA A 148 -14.83 -10.15 22.72
N SER A 149 -14.52 -11.45 22.75
CA SER A 149 -13.27 -11.98 22.21
C SER A 149 -13.50 -13.40 21.66
N LEU A 150 -12.97 -13.65 20.47
CA LEU A 150 -12.99 -14.94 19.80
C LEU A 150 -11.56 -15.36 19.47
N SER A 151 -11.15 -16.54 19.96
CA SER A 151 -9.89 -17.15 19.51
C SER A 151 -10.06 -17.68 18.11
N ILE A 152 -9.08 -17.45 17.26
CA ILE A 152 -9.08 -17.84 15.85
C ILE A 152 -7.85 -18.68 15.57
N ASP A 153 -8.06 -19.87 14.99
CA ASP A 153 -6.99 -20.84 14.72
C ASP A 153 -6.27 -20.59 13.41
N PHE A 154 -6.77 -19.64 12.59
CA PHE A 154 -6.24 -19.31 11.29
C PHE A 154 -5.80 -17.84 11.22
N LYS A 155 -4.87 -17.55 10.34
CA LYS A 155 -4.34 -16.20 10.14
C LYS A 155 -5.33 -15.37 9.34
N PHE A 156 -5.96 -14.40 10.00
CA PHE A 156 -6.56 -13.27 9.31
C PHE A 156 -5.57 -12.12 9.22
N ASP A 157 -5.59 -11.43 8.09
CA ASP A 157 -4.70 -10.31 7.86
C ASP A 157 -5.38 -8.99 8.17
N ARG A 158 -6.70 -8.90 7.98
CA ARG A 158 -7.40 -7.62 8.01
C ARG A 158 -8.83 -7.72 8.52
N VAL A 159 -9.31 -6.59 9.02
CA VAL A 159 -10.72 -6.31 9.32
C VAL A 159 -11.25 -5.36 8.24
N PHE A 160 -12.45 -5.61 7.76
CA PHE A 160 -13.15 -4.77 6.79
C PHE A 160 -14.56 -4.44 7.29
N ILE A 161 -15.01 -3.21 7.03
CA ILE A 161 -16.40 -2.79 7.24
C ILE A 161 -16.99 -2.51 5.86
N ASP A 162 -18.04 -3.21 5.51
CA ASP A 162 -18.74 -3.00 4.25
C ASP A 162 -19.65 -1.74 4.29
N ALA A 163 -20.21 -1.37 3.15
CA ALA A 163 -21.06 -0.19 3.03
C ALA A 163 -22.43 -0.32 3.75
N LEU A 164 -22.75 -1.50 4.31
CA LEU A 164 -23.92 -1.76 5.14
C LEU A 164 -23.57 -1.86 6.64
N ASP A 165 -22.34 -1.49 7.01
CA ASP A 165 -21.78 -1.63 8.36
C ASP A 165 -21.56 -3.08 8.81
N GLY A 166 -21.59 -4.05 7.91
CA GLY A 166 -21.22 -5.43 8.18
C GLY A 166 -19.72 -5.53 8.47
N ILE A 167 -19.37 -6.29 9.49
CA ILE A 167 -17.98 -6.50 9.90
C ILE A 167 -17.49 -7.79 9.27
N HIS A 168 -16.32 -7.74 8.64
CA HIS A 168 -15.68 -8.90 8.02
C HIS A 168 -14.23 -9.04 8.49
N VAL A 169 -13.77 -10.27 8.63
CA VAL A 169 -12.36 -10.60 8.73
C VAL A 169 -11.94 -11.38 7.50
N TYR A 170 -10.77 -11.10 6.96
CA TYR A 170 -10.32 -11.76 5.74
C TYR A 170 -8.82 -11.96 5.68
N SER A 171 -8.42 -12.90 4.84
CA SER A 171 -7.05 -13.24 4.48
C SER A 171 -6.91 -13.24 2.96
N ASN A 172 -5.78 -13.74 2.46
CA ASN A 172 -5.61 -13.93 1.03
C ASN A 172 -6.52 -15.02 0.43
N ASP A 173 -6.98 -15.97 1.26
CA ASP A 173 -7.68 -17.17 0.80
C ASP A 173 -9.19 -17.12 1.09
N SER A 174 -9.58 -16.49 2.19
CA SER A 174 -10.96 -16.54 2.69
C SER A 174 -11.37 -15.29 3.45
N SER A 175 -12.67 -15.11 3.58
CA SER A 175 -13.30 -14.06 4.38
C SER A 175 -14.48 -14.62 5.16
N TYR A 176 -14.82 -13.99 6.28
CA TYR A 176 -15.95 -14.35 7.13
C TYR A 176 -16.66 -13.12 7.64
N HIS A 177 -17.97 -13.17 7.65
CA HIS A 177 -18.79 -12.18 8.33
C HIS A 177 -18.68 -12.37 9.87
N VAL A 178 -18.58 -11.26 10.60
CA VAL A 178 -18.47 -11.24 12.06
C VAL A 178 -19.79 -10.77 12.64
N TYR A 179 -20.47 -11.66 13.32
CA TYR A 179 -21.64 -11.30 14.13
C TYR A 179 -21.23 -11.07 15.57
N SER A 180 -21.85 -10.07 16.20
CA SER A 180 -21.67 -9.75 17.62
C SER A 180 -23.01 -9.53 18.28
N ASP A 181 -23.21 -10.18 19.44
CA ASP A 181 -24.34 -9.92 20.34
C ASP A 181 -23.96 -8.93 21.47
N GLY A 182 -22.74 -8.34 21.41
CA GLY A 182 -22.18 -7.45 22.42
C GLY A 182 -21.40 -8.15 23.53
N THR A 183 -21.48 -9.49 23.60
CA THR A 183 -20.73 -10.33 24.56
C THR A 183 -19.97 -11.47 23.88
N ASN A 184 -20.47 -11.94 22.76
CA ASN A 184 -19.87 -13.01 21.98
C ASN A 184 -19.64 -12.55 20.53
N LEU A 185 -18.61 -13.14 19.90
CA LEU A 185 -18.31 -13.02 18.48
C LEU A 185 -18.46 -14.38 17.81
N VAL A 186 -19.10 -14.37 16.64
CA VAL A 186 -19.27 -15.57 15.81
C VAL A 186 -18.84 -15.24 14.39
N LEU A 187 -18.10 -16.16 13.77
CA LEU A 187 -17.78 -16.11 12.33
C LEU A 187 -18.79 -16.95 11.56
N ALA A 188 -19.40 -16.35 10.55
CA ALA A 188 -20.36 -17.02 9.68
C ALA A 188 -20.18 -16.56 8.23
N GLU A 189 -20.85 -17.26 7.31
CA GLU A 189 -20.91 -16.93 5.90
C GLU A 189 -19.51 -16.77 5.26
N GLY A 190 -18.74 -17.86 5.28
CA GLY A 190 -17.41 -17.89 4.67
C GLY A 190 -17.50 -17.80 3.15
N HIS A 191 -16.67 -16.91 2.57
CA HIS A 191 -16.51 -16.75 1.13
C HIS A 191 -15.04 -16.89 0.77
N ASP A 192 -14.76 -17.31 -0.46
CA ASP A 192 -13.41 -17.19 -1.00
C ASP A 192 -12.99 -15.71 -1.16
N ALA A 193 -11.69 -15.45 -1.12
CA ALA A 193 -11.18 -14.10 -1.13
C ALA A 193 -11.48 -13.34 -2.44
N GLN A 194 -11.60 -14.04 -3.57
CA GLN A 194 -11.89 -13.41 -4.85
C GLN A 194 -13.35 -12.95 -4.89
N TYR A 195 -14.29 -13.81 -4.48
CA TYR A 195 -15.70 -13.45 -4.35
C TYR A 195 -15.86 -12.24 -3.42
N PHE A 196 -15.21 -12.26 -2.25
CA PHE A 196 -15.27 -11.18 -1.28
C PHE A 196 -14.78 -9.85 -1.88
N LYS A 197 -13.63 -9.85 -2.55
CA LYS A 197 -13.05 -8.65 -3.16
C LYS A 197 -13.93 -8.10 -4.28
N SER A 198 -14.49 -8.97 -5.12
CA SER A 198 -15.25 -8.54 -6.31
C SER A 198 -16.69 -8.15 -6.01
N HIS A 199 -17.31 -8.64 -4.93
CA HIS A 199 -18.74 -8.42 -4.64
C HIS A 199 -18.97 -7.61 -3.36
N ILE A 200 -18.21 -7.89 -2.29
CA ILE A 200 -18.44 -7.23 -1.01
C ILE A 200 -17.58 -5.96 -0.89
N MET A 201 -16.28 -6.08 -1.16
CA MET A 201 -15.39 -4.91 -1.09
C MET A 201 -15.63 -3.89 -2.20
N SER A 202 -16.18 -4.31 -3.34
CA SER A 202 -16.53 -3.41 -4.44
C SER A 202 -17.77 -2.56 -4.16
N LEU A 203 -18.58 -2.90 -3.15
CA LEU A 203 -19.70 -2.08 -2.70
C LEU A 203 -19.16 -0.84 -1.96
N ALA A 204 -19.22 0.30 -2.62
CA ALA A 204 -18.60 1.54 -2.15
C ALA A 204 -19.50 2.38 -1.24
N ALA A 205 -20.81 2.44 -1.54
CA ALA A 205 -21.78 3.17 -0.76
C ALA A 205 -23.19 2.62 -0.96
N VAL A 206 -24.06 2.84 0.03
CA VAL A 206 -25.47 2.47 -0.03
C VAL A 206 -26.29 3.64 0.51
N THR A 207 -27.39 3.96 -0.18
CA THR A 207 -28.44 4.86 0.30
C THR A 207 -29.71 4.05 0.58
N ASP A 208 -30.82 4.70 0.92
CA ASP A 208 -32.12 4.05 1.04
C ASP A 208 -32.72 3.57 -0.29
N SER A 209 -32.17 4.03 -1.43
CA SER A 209 -32.75 3.79 -2.77
C SER A 209 -31.81 3.08 -3.72
N ILE A 210 -30.49 3.21 -3.55
CA ILE A 210 -29.50 2.62 -4.44
C ILE A 210 -28.28 2.05 -3.69
N ALA A 211 -27.69 1.03 -4.28
CA ALA A 211 -26.34 0.59 -3.99
C ALA A 211 -25.38 1.12 -5.05
N VAL A 212 -24.18 1.52 -4.65
CA VAL A 212 -23.14 1.96 -5.56
C VAL A 212 -21.94 1.05 -5.40
N SER A 213 -21.58 0.36 -6.48
CA SER A 213 -20.35 -0.44 -6.58
C SER A 213 -19.37 0.26 -7.51
N TYR A 214 -18.10 -0.17 -7.45
CA TYR A 214 -17.09 0.36 -8.36
C TYR A 214 -16.39 -0.76 -9.15
N LEU A 215 -16.00 -0.40 -10.37
CA LEU A 215 -15.10 -1.21 -11.20
C LEU A 215 -13.88 -0.37 -11.57
N LYS A 216 -12.70 -0.97 -11.45
CA LYS A 216 -11.44 -0.35 -11.87
C LYS A 216 -11.01 -0.91 -13.22
N TYR A 217 -10.65 -0.03 -14.13
CA TYR A 217 -10.17 -0.36 -15.47
C TYR A 217 -8.76 0.18 -15.70
N TYR A 218 -8.11 -0.31 -16.74
CA TYR A 218 -6.80 0.16 -17.16
C TYR A 218 -5.79 0.23 -16.01
N TYR A 219 -5.67 -0.88 -15.26
CA TYR A 219 -4.75 -0.97 -14.11
C TYR A 219 -5.03 0.10 -13.03
N GLY A 220 -6.29 0.45 -12.83
CA GLY A 220 -6.70 1.42 -11.82
C GLY A 220 -6.63 2.88 -12.25
N GLN A 221 -6.45 3.15 -13.54
CA GLN A 221 -6.41 4.53 -14.07
C GLN A 221 -7.80 5.10 -14.37
N SER A 222 -8.83 4.27 -14.31
CA SER A 222 -10.22 4.65 -14.46
C SER A 222 -11.08 3.88 -13.46
N ILE A 223 -12.05 4.55 -12.88
CA ILE A 223 -13.00 3.99 -11.93
C ILE A 223 -14.41 4.33 -12.39
N ASP A 224 -15.22 3.31 -12.70
CA ASP A 224 -16.66 3.48 -12.90
C ASP A 224 -17.38 3.22 -11.58
N TYR A 225 -18.16 4.19 -11.12
CA TYR A 225 -19.15 3.98 -10.09
C TYR A 225 -20.47 3.58 -10.73
N ILE A 226 -20.95 2.39 -10.39
CA ILE A 226 -22.18 1.79 -10.94
C ILE A 226 -23.23 1.81 -9.85
N ARG A 227 -24.35 2.46 -10.11
CA ARG A 227 -25.50 2.42 -9.22
C ARG A 227 -26.46 1.30 -9.62
N THR A 228 -27.00 0.62 -8.62
CA THR A 228 -28.08 -0.37 -8.75
C THR A 228 -29.29 0.15 -7.98
N ASN A 229 -30.40 0.37 -8.65
CA ASN A 229 -31.64 0.82 -8.02
C ASN A 229 -32.37 -0.36 -7.34
N PHE A 230 -32.74 -0.20 -6.08
CA PHE A 230 -33.36 -1.29 -5.30
C PHE A 230 -34.76 -1.68 -5.78
N ASN A 231 -35.51 -0.71 -6.31
CA ASN A 231 -36.89 -0.96 -6.78
C ASN A 231 -36.92 -1.57 -8.18
N THR A 232 -36.20 -0.95 -9.13
CA THR A 232 -36.24 -1.36 -10.54
C THR A 232 -35.21 -2.44 -10.88
N LYS A 233 -34.20 -2.66 -10.03
CA LYS A 233 -33.04 -3.51 -10.28
C LYS A 233 -32.17 -3.08 -11.47
N ASN A 234 -32.44 -1.92 -12.05
CA ASN A 234 -31.67 -1.38 -13.15
C ASN A 234 -30.28 -0.97 -12.65
N GLN A 235 -29.29 -1.19 -13.50
CA GLN A 235 -27.91 -0.78 -13.29
C GLN A 235 -27.51 0.21 -14.37
N ASP A 236 -26.85 1.29 -13.96
CA ASP A 236 -26.26 2.26 -14.88
C ASP A 236 -25.02 2.92 -14.22
N ILE A 237 -24.24 3.61 -15.03
CA ILE A 237 -23.07 4.33 -14.55
C ILE A 237 -23.52 5.61 -13.83
N LEU A 238 -23.16 5.75 -12.56
CA LEU A 238 -23.34 6.97 -11.79
C LEU A 238 -22.39 8.06 -12.25
N CYS A 239 -21.09 7.71 -12.31
CA CYS A 239 -20.02 8.56 -12.85
C CYS A 239 -18.79 7.71 -13.15
N THR A 240 -17.94 8.24 -14.03
CA THR A 240 -16.61 7.70 -14.34
C THR A 240 -15.56 8.69 -13.87
N ILE A 241 -14.56 8.24 -13.10
CA ILE A 241 -13.43 9.02 -12.67
C ILE A 241 -12.22 8.57 -13.48
N ASP A 242 -11.70 9.47 -14.28
CA ASP A 242 -10.61 9.21 -15.21
C ASP A 242 -9.42 10.13 -14.94
N SER A 243 -8.22 9.61 -15.02
CA SER A 243 -7.02 10.44 -15.14
C SER A 243 -6.50 10.40 -16.58
N GLU A 244 -6.70 11.48 -17.32
CA GLU A 244 -6.14 11.59 -18.69
C GLU A 244 -4.62 11.46 -18.69
N THR A 245 -3.94 12.03 -17.69
CA THR A 245 -2.48 11.93 -17.55
C THR A 245 -2.06 10.47 -17.34
N ALA A 246 -2.72 9.76 -16.42
CA ALA A 246 -2.42 8.36 -16.17
C ALA A 246 -2.76 7.46 -17.37
N LYS A 247 -3.86 7.75 -18.08
CA LYS A 247 -4.22 7.07 -19.33
C LYS A 247 -3.20 7.29 -20.43
N TYR A 248 -2.70 8.52 -20.57
CA TYR A 248 -1.68 8.85 -21.56
C TYR A 248 -0.37 8.11 -21.27
N GLU A 249 0.09 8.12 -20.02
CA GLU A 249 1.29 7.39 -19.60
C GLU A 249 1.12 5.87 -19.83
N GLY A 250 -0.02 5.30 -19.44
CA GLY A 250 -0.33 3.89 -19.66
C GLY A 250 -0.47 3.53 -21.13
N SER A 251 -1.14 4.36 -21.95
CA SER A 251 -1.32 4.10 -23.38
C SER A 251 -0.04 4.29 -24.17
N SER A 252 0.82 5.23 -23.79
CA SER A 252 2.18 5.38 -24.35
C SER A 252 3.02 4.14 -24.11
N ALA A 253 3.04 3.66 -22.87
CA ALA A 253 3.75 2.43 -22.50
C ALA A 253 3.21 1.19 -23.28
N ILE A 254 1.89 1.07 -23.46
CA ILE A 254 1.25 0.02 -24.25
C ILE A 254 1.59 0.16 -25.74
N GLY A 255 1.63 1.40 -26.25
CA GLY A 255 2.03 1.70 -27.63
C GLY A 255 3.46 1.26 -27.92
N GLU A 256 4.40 1.65 -27.07
CA GLU A 256 5.81 1.26 -27.17
C GLU A 256 6.00 -0.27 -27.11
N LEU A 257 5.22 -0.96 -26.26
CA LEU A 257 5.22 -2.42 -26.22
C LEU A 257 4.69 -3.04 -27.50
N SER A 258 3.63 -2.48 -28.07
CA SER A 258 3.06 -2.96 -29.34
C SER A 258 4.07 -2.82 -30.47
N GLU A 259 4.75 -1.70 -30.56
CA GLU A 259 5.82 -1.45 -31.55
C GLU A 259 7.02 -2.38 -31.33
N ALA A 260 7.46 -2.53 -30.08
CA ALA A 260 8.53 -3.47 -29.73
C ALA A 260 8.17 -4.92 -30.10
N ARG A 261 6.92 -5.36 -29.82
CA ARG A 261 6.43 -6.69 -30.22
C ARG A 261 6.39 -6.88 -31.74
N GLN A 262 5.99 -5.85 -32.49
CA GLN A 262 5.99 -5.88 -33.96
C GLN A 262 7.42 -5.94 -34.49
N LEU A 263 8.35 -5.17 -33.93
CA LEU A 263 9.75 -5.16 -34.30
C LEU A 263 10.37 -6.56 -34.04
N TRP A 264 10.10 -7.16 -32.89
CA TRP A 264 10.61 -8.49 -32.54
C TRP A 264 10.07 -9.58 -33.46
N ARG A 265 8.79 -9.54 -33.83
CA ARG A 265 8.22 -10.44 -34.85
C ARG A 265 8.90 -10.29 -36.20
N ARG A 266 9.21 -9.06 -36.62
CA ARG A 266 9.94 -8.78 -37.87
C ARG A 266 11.38 -9.29 -37.82
N LEU A 267 11.99 -9.31 -36.66
CA LEU A 267 13.34 -9.83 -36.43
C LEU A 267 13.37 -11.35 -36.19
N GLY A 268 12.23 -12.04 -36.30
CA GLY A 268 12.12 -13.49 -36.16
C GLY A 268 12.18 -14.02 -34.73
N TYR A 269 11.98 -13.15 -33.72
CA TYR A 269 11.93 -13.60 -32.34
C TYR A 269 10.51 -14.08 -31.97
N ASP A 270 10.44 -15.25 -31.32
CA ASP A 270 9.17 -15.76 -30.81
C ASP A 270 8.81 -15.06 -29.49
N VAL A 271 7.78 -14.21 -29.56
CA VAL A 271 7.33 -13.39 -28.43
C VAL A 271 6.75 -14.23 -27.28
N TYR A 272 6.46 -15.50 -27.52
CA TYR A 272 5.89 -16.43 -26.54
C TYR A 272 6.90 -17.43 -25.97
N SER A 273 8.13 -17.42 -26.47
CA SER A 273 9.17 -18.33 -25.97
C SER A 273 9.71 -17.81 -24.64
N THR A 274 9.59 -18.63 -23.60
CA THR A 274 10.16 -18.38 -22.26
C THR A 274 11.70 -18.46 -22.23
N ARG A 275 12.34 -18.68 -23.39
CA ARG A 275 13.80 -18.77 -23.58
C ARG A 275 14.35 -17.57 -24.36
N THR A 276 13.83 -16.37 -24.18
CA THR A 276 14.40 -15.16 -24.77
C THR A 276 15.68 -14.75 -24.04
N SER A 277 16.63 -14.25 -24.81
CA SER A 277 17.94 -13.80 -24.31
C SER A 277 17.79 -12.70 -23.26
N THR A 278 18.74 -12.63 -22.32
CA THR A 278 18.82 -11.69 -21.22
C THR A 278 18.63 -10.21 -21.60
N HIS A 279 18.89 -9.85 -22.85
CA HIS A 279 18.79 -8.47 -23.37
C HIS A 279 17.33 -8.01 -23.55
N ASP A 280 16.43 -8.93 -23.95
CA ASP A 280 15.00 -8.60 -24.16
C ASP A 280 14.23 -8.50 -22.84
N ASN A 281 14.66 -9.26 -21.82
CA ASN A 281 14.08 -9.21 -20.49
C ASN A 281 14.26 -7.87 -19.78
N SER A 282 15.32 -7.11 -20.06
CA SER A 282 15.56 -5.83 -19.40
C SER A 282 14.59 -4.73 -19.86
N LYS A 283 14.27 -4.69 -21.16
CA LYS A 283 13.27 -3.74 -21.72
C LYS A 283 11.86 -4.12 -21.31
N MET A 284 11.54 -5.42 -21.28
CA MET A 284 10.27 -5.90 -20.78
C MET A 284 10.09 -5.64 -19.28
N LYS A 285 11.16 -5.77 -18.47
CA LYS A 285 11.14 -5.41 -17.03
C LYS A 285 10.96 -3.91 -16.82
N LEU A 286 11.58 -3.06 -17.63
CA LEU A 286 11.36 -1.60 -17.58
C LEU A 286 9.90 -1.26 -17.91
N PHE A 287 9.34 -1.85 -18.95
CA PHE A 287 7.93 -1.66 -19.33
C PHE A 287 6.97 -2.08 -18.22
N TYR A 288 7.14 -3.28 -17.65
CA TYR A 288 6.33 -3.73 -16.53
C TYR A 288 6.54 -2.85 -15.28
N LYS A 289 7.74 -2.30 -15.08
CA LYS A 289 7.99 -1.36 -14.01
C LYS A 289 7.18 -0.08 -14.21
N ASP A 290 7.18 0.50 -15.38
CA ASP A 290 6.45 1.75 -15.66
C ASP A 290 4.94 1.53 -15.60
N LEU A 291 4.45 0.37 -16.07
CA LEU A 291 3.04 -0.02 -15.95
C LEU A 291 2.61 -0.28 -14.50
N LEU A 292 3.48 -0.88 -13.68
CA LEU A 292 3.23 -1.18 -12.27
C LEU A 292 3.46 0.03 -11.35
N THR A 293 4.18 1.06 -11.81
CA THR A 293 4.41 2.31 -11.08
C THR A 293 3.41 3.41 -11.46
N ALA A 294 2.57 3.20 -12.47
CA ALA A 294 1.46 4.10 -12.76
C ALA A 294 0.56 4.16 -11.51
N LYS A 295 0.48 5.33 -10.88
CA LYS A 295 -0.34 5.52 -9.69
C LYS A 295 -1.80 5.27 -10.05
N GLU A 296 -2.46 4.37 -9.32
CA GLU A 296 -3.90 4.19 -9.43
C GLU A 296 -4.60 5.52 -9.16
N VAL A 297 -5.67 5.77 -9.91
CA VAL A 297 -6.56 6.89 -9.61
C VAL A 297 -7.17 6.65 -8.24
N TYR A 298 -7.04 7.63 -7.37
CA TYR A 298 -7.74 7.64 -6.10
C TYR A 298 -9.06 8.42 -6.26
N ALA A 299 -10.14 7.79 -5.92
CA ALA A 299 -11.44 8.41 -5.75
C ALA A 299 -12.10 7.79 -4.52
N SER A 300 -12.88 8.58 -3.81
CA SER A 300 -13.61 8.15 -2.62
C SER A 300 -15.06 8.56 -2.77
N ILE A 301 -15.98 7.67 -2.38
CA ILE A 301 -17.40 7.98 -2.30
C ILE A 301 -17.85 7.82 -0.84
N ILE A 302 -18.63 8.78 -0.35
CA ILE A 302 -19.11 8.81 1.03
C ILE A 302 -20.61 9.10 1.02
N ASN A 303 -21.38 8.31 1.78
CA ASN A 303 -22.78 8.60 2.04
C ASN A 303 -22.92 9.47 3.31
N ILE A 304 -23.51 10.66 3.16
CA ILE A 304 -23.83 11.57 4.26
C ILE A 304 -25.31 11.93 4.13
N ASP A 305 -26.12 11.50 5.09
CA ASP A 305 -27.56 11.78 5.14
C ASP A 305 -28.27 11.44 3.82
N ASN A 306 -28.02 10.23 3.32
CA ASN A 306 -28.55 9.76 2.03
C ASN A 306 -28.14 10.57 0.78
N ASN A 307 -27.11 11.41 0.89
CA ASN A 307 -26.48 12.03 -0.27
C ASN A 307 -25.09 11.42 -0.47
N LEU A 308 -24.74 11.18 -1.73
CA LEU A 308 -23.43 10.67 -2.10
C LEU A 308 -22.49 11.82 -2.45
N TYR A 309 -21.31 11.81 -1.88
CA TYR A 309 -20.24 12.74 -2.20
C TYR A 309 -19.09 11.94 -2.82
N VAL A 310 -18.81 12.20 -4.09
CA VAL A 310 -17.71 11.58 -4.84
C VAL A 310 -16.57 12.56 -4.93
N PHE A 311 -15.40 12.18 -4.44
CA PHE A 311 -14.18 12.96 -4.57
C PHE A 311 -13.49 12.61 -5.88
N ASP A 312 -13.65 13.45 -6.88
CA ASP A 312 -12.99 13.35 -8.19
C ASP A 312 -11.73 14.21 -8.18
N PHE A 313 -10.62 13.63 -7.71
CA PHE A 313 -9.33 14.33 -7.62
C PHE A 313 -8.71 14.62 -8.99
N PRO A 314 -8.83 13.76 -10.01
CA PRO A 314 -8.36 14.10 -11.36
C PRO A 314 -9.02 15.34 -11.97
N SER A 315 -10.28 15.59 -11.66
CA SER A 315 -11.03 16.73 -12.18
C SER A 315 -11.11 17.91 -11.20
N ASP A 316 -10.54 17.78 -9.99
CA ASP A 316 -10.51 18.80 -8.94
C ASP A 316 -11.91 19.14 -8.37
N PHE A 317 -12.82 18.14 -8.26
CA PHE A 317 -14.17 18.34 -7.76
C PHE A 317 -14.60 17.37 -6.66
N ILE A 318 -15.51 17.83 -5.81
CA ILE A 318 -16.42 16.98 -5.03
C ILE A 318 -17.77 17.03 -5.73
N ILE A 319 -18.25 15.89 -6.21
CA ILE A 319 -19.54 15.78 -6.90
C ILE A 319 -20.57 15.25 -5.91
N LYS A 320 -21.70 15.95 -5.82
CA LYS A 320 -22.80 15.57 -4.93
C LYS A 320 -23.97 15.00 -5.73
N TYR A 321 -24.47 13.84 -5.28
CA TYR A 321 -25.69 13.21 -5.81
C TYR A 321 -26.71 13.03 -4.67
N ASN A 322 -27.99 12.97 -5.01
CA ASN A 322 -29.05 12.62 -4.07
C ASN A 322 -29.11 11.09 -3.84
N ASN A 323 -30.07 10.66 -3.03
CA ASN A 323 -30.30 9.26 -2.65
C ASN A 323 -30.63 8.30 -3.81
N ILE A 324 -31.08 8.81 -4.96
CA ILE A 324 -31.34 8.02 -6.18
C ILE A 324 -30.23 8.17 -7.23
N GLY A 325 -29.14 8.87 -6.89
CA GLY A 325 -28.01 9.09 -7.80
C GLY A 325 -28.21 10.20 -8.83
N THR A 326 -29.15 11.12 -8.62
CA THR A 326 -29.29 12.30 -9.48
C THR A 326 -28.27 13.36 -9.04
N PHE A 327 -27.56 13.94 -10.02
CA PHE A 327 -26.60 15.03 -9.78
C PHE A 327 -27.27 16.23 -9.10
N ILE A 328 -26.65 16.76 -8.06
CA ILE A 328 -27.10 17.98 -7.36
C ILE A 328 -26.16 19.14 -7.65
N SER A 329 -24.88 18.96 -7.40
CA SER A 329 -23.88 20.03 -7.51
C SER A 329 -22.46 19.45 -7.60
N ASN A 330 -21.52 20.28 -8.04
CA ASN A 330 -20.11 20.04 -7.86
C ASN A 330 -19.49 21.21 -7.06
N THR A 331 -18.41 20.90 -6.37
CA THR A 331 -17.64 21.86 -5.57
C THR A 331 -16.18 21.71 -5.92
N GLU A 332 -15.53 22.77 -6.38
CA GLU A 332 -14.11 22.78 -6.72
C GLU A 332 -13.24 22.57 -5.47
N ILE A 333 -12.20 21.75 -5.61
CA ILE A 333 -11.20 21.46 -4.57
C ILE A 333 -9.78 21.67 -5.12
N ALA A 334 -8.89 22.16 -4.26
CA ALA A 334 -7.48 22.36 -4.61
C ALA A 334 -6.53 21.90 -3.49
N PHE A 335 -7.05 21.41 -2.38
CA PHE A 335 -6.24 21.07 -1.20
C PHE A 335 -5.27 19.90 -1.44
N HIS A 336 -5.56 19.05 -2.40
CA HIS A 336 -4.73 17.90 -2.79
C HIS A 336 -3.62 18.28 -3.78
N LEU A 337 -3.68 19.48 -4.34
CA LEU A 337 -2.66 20.01 -5.26
C LEU A 337 -1.48 20.56 -4.48
N THR A 338 -0.27 20.27 -4.90
CA THR A 338 0.93 20.90 -4.35
C THR A 338 1.02 22.34 -4.84
N HIS A 339 0.93 23.31 -3.93
CA HIS A 339 1.19 24.70 -4.25
C HIS A 339 2.71 24.92 -4.41
N GLY A 340 3.13 25.10 -5.63
CA GLY A 340 4.51 25.43 -6.00
C GLY A 340 4.95 24.63 -7.22
N ARG A 341 5.92 25.15 -7.95
CA ARG A 341 6.52 24.44 -9.09
C ARG A 341 6.99 23.09 -8.59
N ALA A 342 6.25 22.05 -8.97
CA ALA A 342 6.58 20.69 -8.63
C ALA A 342 8.03 20.43 -9.07
N SER A 343 8.94 20.53 -8.15
CA SER A 343 10.24 19.92 -8.31
C SER A 343 9.95 18.43 -8.45
N LYS A 344 10.48 17.79 -9.46
CA LYS A 344 10.41 16.35 -9.74
C LYS A 344 10.81 15.48 -8.52
N TYR A 345 11.20 16.11 -7.42
CA TYR A 345 11.75 15.53 -6.20
C TYR A 345 10.90 15.73 -4.93
N TYR A 346 9.78 16.47 -5.01
CA TYR A 346 8.89 16.63 -3.86
C TYR A 346 7.65 15.76 -4.05
N GLU A 347 7.51 14.74 -3.22
CA GLU A 347 6.28 13.95 -3.14
C GLU A 347 5.12 14.84 -2.70
N ASN A 348 3.97 14.61 -3.29
CA ASN A 348 2.74 15.26 -2.86
C ASN A 348 2.44 14.80 -1.42
N PRO A 349 2.34 15.71 -0.44
CA PRO A 349 2.07 15.34 0.95
C PRO A 349 0.67 14.75 1.18
N PHE A 350 -0.25 14.85 0.21
CA PHE A 350 -1.57 14.23 0.30
C PHE A 350 -1.46 12.70 0.12
N ASP A 351 -1.88 11.96 1.14
CA ASP A 351 -1.77 10.47 1.21
C ASP A 351 -2.84 9.73 0.37
N ASN A 352 -3.61 10.43 -0.49
CA ASN A 352 -4.76 9.86 -1.19
C ASN A 352 -5.70 9.12 -0.24
N ASN A 353 -6.05 9.77 0.88
CA ASN A 353 -6.95 9.20 1.87
C ASN A 353 -7.90 10.24 2.43
N ILE A 354 -9.20 9.97 2.27
CA ILE A 354 -10.29 10.74 2.89
C ILE A 354 -10.89 9.89 4.01
N ILE A 355 -10.93 10.44 5.20
CA ILE A 355 -11.45 9.79 6.41
C ILE A 355 -12.76 10.48 6.78
N TYR A 356 -13.82 9.70 6.94
CA TYR A 356 -15.12 10.18 7.33
C TYR A 356 -15.44 9.84 8.79
N ASP A 357 -15.66 10.86 9.62
CA ASP A 357 -16.22 10.71 10.96
C ASP A 357 -17.75 10.71 10.87
N ALA A 358 -18.35 9.55 10.82
CA ALA A 358 -19.80 9.40 10.69
C ALA A 358 -20.57 9.97 11.89
N ALA A 359 -19.98 9.97 13.09
CA ALA A 359 -20.62 10.49 14.29
C ALA A 359 -20.75 12.02 14.29
N LYS A 360 -19.78 12.72 13.72
CA LYS A 360 -19.75 14.18 13.59
C LYS A 360 -20.11 14.67 12.18
N LYS A 361 -20.27 13.75 11.22
CA LYS A 361 -20.47 14.04 9.79
C LYS A 361 -19.37 14.92 9.19
N GLU A 362 -18.14 14.65 9.57
CA GLU A 362 -16.96 15.43 9.18
C GLU A 362 -16.05 14.63 8.27
N CYS A 363 -15.54 15.27 7.22
CA CYS A 363 -14.55 14.69 6.32
C CYS A 363 -13.18 15.29 6.56
N TRP A 364 -12.16 14.44 6.54
CA TRP A 364 -10.78 14.80 6.79
C TRP A 364 -9.90 14.25 5.67
N ALA A 365 -9.03 15.09 5.11
CA ALA A 365 -7.98 14.67 4.18
C ALA A 365 -6.70 14.37 4.97
N GLN A 366 -6.06 13.25 4.67
CA GLN A 366 -4.81 12.83 5.30
C GLN A 366 -3.61 13.33 4.50
N PHE A 367 -2.68 13.98 5.17
CA PHE A 367 -1.41 14.44 4.63
C PHE A 367 -0.27 13.83 5.44
N ARG A 368 0.89 13.67 4.80
CA ARG A 368 2.09 13.16 5.45
C ARG A 368 3.28 14.04 5.13
N GLU A 369 3.89 14.59 6.17
CA GLU A 369 5.06 15.44 6.07
C GLU A 369 6.07 15.10 7.16
N ASN A 370 7.32 14.81 6.76
CA ASN A 370 8.42 14.50 7.69
C ASN A 370 8.09 13.42 8.74
N GLY A 371 7.35 12.37 8.32
CA GLY A 371 6.93 11.28 9.20
C GLY A 371 5.72 11.60 10.09
N LYS A 372 5.26 12.84 10.12
CA LYS A 372 4.02 13.23 10.82
C LYS A 372 2.82 13.12 9.90
N VAL A 373 1.68 12.76 10.47
CA VAL A 373 0.41 12.80 9.76
C VAL A 373 -0.38 14.03 10.20
N ILE A 374 -0.85 14.77 9.22
CA ILE A 374 -1.66 15.95 9.36
C ILE A 374 -3.04 15.65 8.79
N LEU A 375 -4.07 15.77 9.61
CA LEU A 375 -5.47 15.59 9.23
C LEU A 375 -6.08 16.96 8.99
N LYS A 376 -6.54 17.21 7.76
CA LYS A 376 -7.13 18.50 7.37
C LYS A 376 -8.62 18.36 7.16
N LYS A 377 -9.42 19.06 7.96
CA LYS A 377 -10.88 19.03 7.91
C LYS A 377 -11.39 19.78 6.68
N ILE A 378 -12.32 19.17 5.93
CA ILE A 378 -12.86 19.67 4.68
C ILE A 378 -14.26 20.22 4.89
N ASP A 379 -14.52 21.44 4.41
CA ASP A 379 -15.88 21.95 4.16
C ASP A 379 -16.35 21.45 2.79
N LEU A 380 -17.22 20.46 2.76
CA LEU A 380 -17.70 19.81 1.54
C LEU A 380 -18.49 20.77 0.61
N ASN A 381 -19.08 21.83 1.17
CA ASN A 381 -19.85 22.80 0.37
C ASN A 381 -18.95 23.85 -0.28
N LYS A 382 -17.79 24.11 0.30
CA LYS A 382 -16.84 25.12 -0.19
C LYS A 382 -15.58 24.53 -0.83
N GLY A 383 -15.34 23.22 -0.66
CA GLY A 383 -14.15 22.54 -1.14
C GLY A 383 -12.85 22.99 -0.45
N LYS A 384 -12.92 23.58 0.74
CA LYS A 384 -11.79 24.19 1.43
C LYS A 384 -11.47 23.53 2.74
N ILE A 385 -10.20 23.58 3.13
CA ILE A 385 -9.75 23.19 4.46
C ILE A 385 -10.22 24.26 5.47
N ILE A 386 -10.83 23.81 6.57
CA ILE A 386 -11.37 24.64 7.63
C ILE A 386 -10.76 24.36 9.01
N GLY A 387 -9.85 23.42 9.11
CA GLY A 387 -9.14 23.07 10.31
C GLY A 387 -8.09 22.02 10.04
N GLU A 388 -7.15 21.88 10.95
CA GLU A 388 -6.15 20.82 10.87
C GLU A 388 -5.81 20.26 12.25
N TYR A 389 -5.34 19.03 12.27
CA TYR A 389 -4.89 18.33 13.46
C TYR A 389 -3.66 17.48 13.11
N THR A 390 -2.56 17.68 13.83
CA THR A 390 -1.34 16.91 13.63
C THR A 390 -1.24 15.80 14.69
N ILE A 391 -0.97 14.58 14.26
CA ILE A 391 -0.67 13.47 15.16
C ILE A 391 0.78 13.64 15.64
N GLU A 392 0.94 14.18 16.86
CA GLU A 392 2.27 14.53 17.40
C GLU A 392 2.95 13.37 18.14
N LYS A 393 2.15 12.49 18.76
CA LYS A 393 2.66 11.54 19.74
C LYS A 393 3.50 10.43 19.15
N HIS A 394 3.18 9.99 17.95
CA HIS A 394 3.91 8.91 17.27
C HIS A 394 4.23 9.30 15.84
N ASP A 395 5.42 8.90 15.39
CA ASP A 395 5.82 9.06 14.00
C ASP A 395 5.27 7.91 13.14
N ASN A 396 4.99 8.22 11.87
CA ASN A 396 4.49 7.27 10.88
C ASN A 396 3.29 6.43 11.34
N PRO A 397 2.22 7.05 11.91
CA PRO A 397 1.03 6.31 12.29
C PRO A 397 0.37 5.67 11.06
N LEU A 398 -0.20 4.47 11.25
CA LEU A 398 -0.80 3.66 10.20
C LEU A 398 -2.29 3.42 10.45
N ASN A 399 -3.03 3.11 9.38
CA ASN A 399 -4.46 2.75 9.44
C ASN A 399 -5.29 3.74 10.28
N ILE A 400 -5.19 5.03 9.93
CA ILE A 400 -5.81 6.12 10.69
C ILE A 400 -7.31 6.12 10.45
N GLN A 401 -8.09 6.20 11.51
CA GLN A 401 -9.54 6.31 11.48
C GLN A 401 -9.99 7.37 12.48
N ILE A 402 -11.15 7.98 12.22
CA ILE A 402 -11.74 9.01 13.10
C ILE A 402 -13.15 8.60 13.45
N HIS A 403 -13.51 8.66 14.71
CA HIS A 403 -14.88 8.47 15.16
C HIS A 403 -15.18 9.36 16.36
N ASN A 404 -16.23 10.15 16.27
CA ASN A 404 -16.67 11.11 17.29
C ASN A 404 -15.56 12.06 17.76
N GLY A 405 -14.71 12.52 16.83
CA GLY A 405 -13.58 13.41 17.12
C GLY A 405 -12.42 12.77 17.85
N ILE A 406 -12.37 11.44 17.89
CA ILE A 406 -11.22 10.67 18.38
C ILE A 406 -10.50 10.08 17.18
N VAL A 407 -9.20 10.30 17.10
CA VAL A 407 -8.31 9.67 16.12
C VAL A 407 -7.81 8.37 16.68
N TYR A 408 -7.96 7.30 15.92
CA TYR A 408 -7.45 5.97 16.19
C TYR A 408 -6.38 5.64 15.18
N TYR A 409 -5.30 4.97 15.59
CA TYR A 409 -4.23 4.56 14.69
C TYR A 409 -3.37 3.43 15.28
N LEU A 410 -2.58 2.82 14.40
CA LEU A 410 -1.51 1.90 14.79
C LEU A 410 -0.18 2.63 14.76
N TYR A 411 0.72 2.27 15.66
CA TYR A 411 2.08 2.78 15.70
C TYR A 411 3.07 1.66 16.00
N PHE A 412 4.34 1.92 15.68
CA PHE A 412 5.44 1.05 16.07
C PHE A 412 6.07 1.57 17.36
N GLU A 413 6.38 0.68 18.30
CA GLU A 413 7.15 1.03 19.47
C GLU A 413 8.63 1.19 19.07
N ASN A 414 9.26 2.31 19.39
CA ASN A 414 10.67 2.57 19.10
C ASN A 414 11.56 1.56 19.84
N GLY A 415 12.14 0.61 19.13
CA GLY A 415 13.00 -0.41 19.68
C GLY A 415 13.43 -1.40 18.60
N ALA A 416 14.68 -1.48 18.38
CA ALA A 416 15.46 -1.86 17.21
C ALA A 416 15.24 -3.22 16.55
N ASN A 417 14.25 -4.05 16.84
CA ASN A 417 14.12 -5.36 16.17
C ASN A 417 12.71 -5.86 15.95
N GLU A 418 11.68 -5.03 16.11
CA GLU A 418 10.29 -5.48 16.04
C GLU A 418 9.45 -4.67 15.04
N TYR A 419 9.92 -4.53 13.79
CA TYR A 419 9.22 -3.82 12.70
C TYR A 419 7.79 -4.35 12.40
N GLU A 420 7.38 -5.44 13.01
CA GLU A 420 6.07 -6.05 12.80
C GLU A 420 5.09 -5.85 13.95
N LYS A 421 5.53 -5.38 15.13
CA LYS A 421 4.64 -5.23 16.27
C LYS A 421 4.03 -3.85 16.29
N ARG A 422 2.77 -3.79 15.96
CA ARG A 422 1.98 -2.57 15.95
C ARG A 422 1.10 -2.51 17.19
N TYR A 423 1.00 -1.33 17.77
CA TYR A 423 0.17 -1.09 18.93
C TYR A 423 -0.93 -0.08 18.58
N PHE A 424 -2.09 -0.28 19.19
CA PHE A 424 -3.24 0.58 19.00
C PHE A 424 -3.19 1.78 19.93
N TYR A 425 -3.50 2.95 19.38
CA TYR A 425 -3.60 4.21 20.13
C TYR A 425 -4.81 5.01 19.72
N ALA A 426 -5.31 5.82 20.66
CA ALA A 426 -6.42 6.72 20.44
C ALA A 426 -6.15 8.06 21.14
N GLU A 427 -6.44 9.17 20.46
CA GLU A 427 -6.32 10.52 21.02
C GLU A 427 -7.45 11.43 20.51
N MET A 428 -7.79 12.45 21.29
CA MET A 428 -8.88 13.37 20.96
C MET A 428 -8.35 14.50 20.06
N ILE A 429 -9.06 14.78 18.98
CA ILE A 429 -8.86 15.98 18.17
C ILE A 429 -9.22 17.20 19.03
N LYS A 430 -8.24 18.07 19.24
CA LYS A 430 -8.36 19.30 20.04
C LYS A 430 -8.71 20.49 19.18
#